data_5416e4b8d7666c88cf319f05e484edc4
#
_entry.id   5416e4b8d7666c88cf319f05e484edc4
#
_cell.length_a   1.000
_cell.length_b   1.000
_cell.length_c   1.000
_cell.angle_alpha   90.00
_cell.angle_beta   90.00
_cell.angle_gamma   90.00
#
_symmetry.space_group_name_H-M   'P 1'
#
loop_
_entity.id
_entity.type
_entity.pdbx_description
1 polymer ?
#
loop_
_entity_poly.entity_id
_entity_poly.type
_entity_poly.pdbx_seq_one_letter_code
_entity_poly.pdbx_strand_id
1 'polypeptide(L)'
;MPATQTPSRDSILANPDALSCTIYRAHETDPDGEERDMGDARVIITGQFEPPQEWDAKARTDYFDGMPEDAFFTAVFASEHGSDSKGFFTVEADDYAAVTEQDGTISMFYVCERLEDNSYVLLREEDDEL
;
A
#
# COMPACT_ATOMS: atom_id res chain seq x y z
N MET A 1 8.71 10.11 -25.54
CA MET A 1 8.08 10.58 -24.40
C MET A 1 8.22 9.62 -23.27
N PRO A 2 8.54 10.08 -22.19
CA PRO A 2 8.79 9.19 -21.10
C PRO A 2 7.53 8.55 -20.61
N ALA A 3 7.65 7.39 -20.14
CA ALA A 3 6.57 6.73 -19.48
C ALA A 3 6.24 7.47 -18.21
N THR A 4 5.11 7.21 -17.68
CA THR A 4 4.72 7.74 -16.40
C THR A 4 5.71 7.23 -15.37
N GLN A 5 6.26 8.10 -14.60
CA GLN A 5 7.22 7.73 -13.57
C GLN A 5 6.58 7.77 -12.20
N THR A 6 7.01 6.86 -11.36
CA THR A 6 6.57 6.88 -9.96
C THR A 6 7.12 8.13 -9.30
N PRO A 7 6.29 8.87 -8.58
CA PRO A 7 6.75 10.07 -7.89
C PRO A 7 7.89 9.77 -6.93
N SER A 8 8.80 10.72 -6.79
CA SER A 8 9.88 10.59 -5.82
C SER A 8 9.33 10.74 -4.40
N ARG A 9 10.12 10.30 -3.44
CA ARG A 9 9.74 10.46 -2.03
C ARG A 9 9.41 11.90 -1.69
N ASP A 10 10.24 12.85 -2.13
CA ASP A 10 10.01 14.25 -1.81
C ASP A 10 8.71 14.75 -2.45
N SER A 11 8.42 14.31 -3.65
CA SER A 11 7.22 14.68 -4.35
C SER A 11 5.97 14.14 -3.62
N ILE A 12 6.03 12.92 -3.12
CA ILE A 12 4.93 12.34 -2.36
C ILE A 12 4.71 13.10 -1.06
N LEU A 13 5.79 13.39 -0.34
CA LEU A 13 5.67 14.10 0.94
C LEU A 13 5.13 15.52 0.76
N ALA A 14 5.41 16.14 -0.37
CA ALA A 14 4.93 17.49 -0.64
C ALA A 14 3.55 17.54 -1.27
N ASN A 15 3.01 16.42 -1.66
CA ASN A 15 1.72 16.38 -2.37
C ASN A 15 0.58 16.59 -1.37
N PRO A 16 -0.28 17.60 -1.58
CA PRO A 16 -1.38 17.84 -0.65
C PRO A 16 -2.42 16.73 -0.62
N ASP A 17 -2.43 15.85 -1.64
CA ASP A 17 -3.36 14.75 -1.67
C ASP A 17 -2.81 13.51 -0.96
N ALA A 18 -1.57 13.53 -0.53
CA ALA A 18 -1.00 12.40 0.17
C ALA A 18 -1.62 12.26 1.56
N LEU A 19 -1.98 11.05 1.92
CA LEU A 19 -2.62 10.79 3.20
C LEU A 19 -1.59 10.26 4.18
N SER A 20 -1.79 10.54 5.46
CA SER A 20 -0.93 9.99 6.50
C SER A 20 -1.27 8.55 6.72
N CYS A 21 -0.27 7.74 6.96
CA CYS A 21 -0.52 6.33 7.30
C CYS A 21 0.57 5.82 8.22
N THR A 22 0.28 4.74 8.91
CA THR A 22 1.25 4.01 9.73
C THR A 22 1.37 2.62 9.14
N ILE A 23 2.58 2.14 9.01
CA ILE A 23 2.84 0.84 8.41
C ILE A 23 3.15 -0.17 9.51
N TYR A 24 2.49 -1.31 9.45
CA TYR A 24 2.68 -2.40 10.41
C TYR A 24 3.19 -3.63 9.66
N ARG A 25 4.09 -4.35 10.27
CA ARG A 25 4.66 -5.56 9.66
C ARG A 25 4.46 -6.75 10.59
N ALA A 26 3.99 -7.86 10.04
CA ALA A 26 3.77 -9.07 10.84
C ALA A 26 5.10 -9.59 11.39
N HIS A 27 5.02 -10.26 12.55
CA HIS A 27 6.21 -10.85 13.16
C HIS A 27 6.71 -11.97 12.26
N GLU A 28 7.99 -11.98 11.97
CA GLU A 28 8.54 -12.93 11.02
C GLU A 28 8.51 -14.37 11.46
N THR A 29 8.76 -14.62 12.70
CA THR A 29 8.92 -15.99 13.19
C THR A 29 7.77 -16.47 14.06
N ASP A 30 6.89 -15.60 14.47
CA ASP A 30 5.80 -15.95 15.36
C ASP A 30 4.50 -15.35 14.82
N PRO A 31 3.69 -16.13 14.13
CA PRO A 31 2.46 -15.58 13.55
C PRO A 31 1.48 -15.04 14.60
N ASP A 32 1.65 -15.46 15.85
CA ASP A 32 0.80 -14.95 16.91
C ASP A 32 1.47 -13.77 17.62
N GLY A 33 2.66 -13.37 17.19
CA GLY A 33 3.36 -12.25 17.77
C GLY A 33 2.74 -10.93 17.37
N GLU A 34 3.03 -9.88 18.13
CA GLU A 34 2.50 -8.58 17.81
C GLU A 34 3.12 -8.02 16.57
N GLU A 35 2.34 -7.31 15.78
CA GLU A 35 2.83 -6.64 14.61
C GLU A 35 3.78 -5.51 15.02
N ARG A 36 4.78 -5.29 14.22
CA ARG A 36 5.73 -4.21 14.47
C ARG A 36 5.25 -2.94 13.80
N ASP A 37 5.27 -1.84 14.52
CA ASP A 37 4.99 -0.53 13.98
C ASP A 37 6.27 -0.06 13.29
N MET A 38 6.28 -0.04 11.96
CA MET A 38 7.44 0.33 11.19
C MET A 38 7.65 1.84 11.15
N GLY A 39 6.59 2.60 11.38
CA GLY A 39 6.68 4.06 11.40
C GLY A 39 5.65 4.70 10.50
N ASP A 40 5.71 6.01 10.42
CA ASP A 40 4.76 6.79 9.66
C ASP A 40 5.22 6.99 8.23
N ALA A 41 4.26 7.07 7.34
CA ALA A 41 4.52 7.30 5.93
C ALA A 41 3.40 8.12 5.34
N ARG A 42 3.55 8.52 4.10
CA ARG A 42 2.49 9.15 3.32
C ARG A 42 2.19 8.25 2.15
N VAL A 43 0.92 8.22 1.75
CA VAL A 43 0.48 7.37 0.65
C VAL A 43 -0.39 8.17 -0.30
N ILE A 44 -0.21 7.94 -1.59
CA ILE A 44 -1.11 8.47 -2.61
C ILE A 44 -1.72 7.26 -3.28
N ILE A 45 -3.04 7.13 -3.19
CA ILE A 45 -3.75 6.05 -3.87
C ILE A 45 -4.02 6.56 -5.28
N THR A 46 -3.39 5.94 -6.26
CA THR A 46 -3.40 6.45 -7.62
C THR A 46 -4.60 5.98 -8.43
N GLY A 47 -5.27 4.96 -7.99
CA GLY A 47 -6.48 4.50 -8.67
C GLY A 47 -6.77 3.04 -8.38
N GLN A 48 -7.74 2.50 -9.06
CA GLN A 48 -8.08 1.09 -8.92
C GLN A 48 -7.06 0.26 -9.69
N PHE A 49 -6.67 -0.87 -9.13
CA PHE A 49 -5.73 -1.77 -9.79
C PHE A 49 -6.43 -2.41 -10.99
N GLU A 50 -5.77 -2.37 -12.14
CA GLU A 50 -6.28 -3.00 -13.34
C GLU A 50 -5.30 -4.10 -13.74
N PRO A 51 -5.74 -5.34 -13.80
CA PRO A 51 -4.84 -6.43 -14.17
C PRO A 51 -4.36 -6.27 -15.61
N PRO A 52 -3.17 -6.78 -15.91
CA PRO A 52 -2.67 -6.73 -17.29
C PRO A 52 -3.62 -7.43 -18.26
N GLN A 53 -3.72 -6.90 -19.45
CA GLN A 53 -4.66 -7.42 -20.44
C GLN A 53 -4.30 -8.83 -20.87
N GLU A 54 -3.05 -9.21 -20.79
CA GLU A 54 -2.62 -10.54 -21.18
C GLU A 54 -3.04 -11.63 -20.22
N TRP A 55 -3.55 -11.27 -19.03
CA TRP A 55 -4.02 -12.28 -18.10
C TRP A 55 -5.33 -12.88 -18.61
N ASP A 56 -5.43 -14.20 -18.59
CA ASP A 56 -6.69 -14.86 -18.94
C ASP A 56 -7.60 -14.86 -17.70
N ALA A 57 -8.81 -15.41 -17.88
CA ALA A 57 -9.79 -15.41 -16.80
C ALA A 57 -9.30 -16.18 -15.58
N LYS A 58 -8.55 -17.26 -15.80
CA LYS A 58 -8.04 -18.05 -14.69
C LYS A 58 -7.00 -17.28 -13.90
N ALA A 59 -6.08 -16.59 -14.59
CA ALA A 59 -5.05 -15.81 -13.90
C ALA A 59 -5.68 -14.69 -13.07
N ARG A 60 -6.70 -14.04 -13.59
CA ARG A 60 -7.39 -12.98 -12.85
C ARG A 60 -8.10 -13.53 -11.62
N THR A 61 -8.80 -14.65 -11.79
CA THR A 61 -9.51 -15.29 -10.69
C THR A 61 -8.52 -15.71 -9.59
N ASP A 62 -7.40 -16.28 -10.00
CA ASP A 62 -6.39 -16.75 -9.04
C ASP A 62 -5.78 -15.56 -8.29
N TYR A 63 -5.53 -14.47 -8.97
CA TYR A 63 -4.90 -13.31 -8.34
C TYR A 63 -5.82 -12.69 -7.29
N PHE A 64 -7.10 -12.53 -7.63
CA PHE A 64 -8.04 -11.88 -6.71
C PHE A 64 -8.56 -12.83 -5.63
N ASP A 65 -8.38 -14.13 -5.85
CA ASP A 65 -8.70 -15.14 -4.84
C ASP A 65 -10.05 -14.95 -4.16
N GLY A 66 -11.07 -14.71 -4.97
CA GLY A 66 -12.42 -14.54 -4.45
C GLY A 66 -12.75 -13.16 -3.89
N MET A 67 -11.78 -12.25 -3.86
CA MET A 67 -12.02 -10.90 -3.37
C MET A 67 -12.54 -10.03 -4.49
N PRO A 68 -13.37 -9.01 -4.18
CA PRO A 68 -13.87 -8.11 -5.24
C PRO A 68 -12.74 -7.34 -5.89
N GLU A 69 -12.76 -7.25 -7.21
CA GLU A 69 -11.70 -6.54 -7.93
C GLU A 69 -11.67 -5.06 -7.57
N ASP A 70 -12.80 -4.48 -7.22
CA ASP A 70 -12.86 -3.06 -6.87
C ASP A 70 -12.32 -2.76 -5.47
N ALA A 71 -11.88 -3.77 -4.74
CA ALA A 71 -11.20 -3.55 -3.47
C ALA A 71 -9.69 -3.41 -3.63
N PHE A 72 -9.17 -3.59 -4.84
CA PHE A 72 -7.73 -3.52 -5.11
C PHE A 72 -7.38 -2.17 -5.73
N PHE A 73 -6.33 -1.54 -5.20
CA PHE A 73 -5.91 -0.21 -5.62
C PHE A 73 -4.41 -0.18 -5.87
N THR A 74 -3.96 0.77 -6.67
CA THR A 74 -2.54 1.03 -6.79
C THR A 74 -2.19 2.27 -5.98
N ALA A 75 -1.01 2.31 -5.44
CA ALA A 75 -0.58 3.41 -4.58
C ALA A 75 0.93 3.55 -4.56
N VAL A 76 1.40 4.71 -4.12
CA VAL A 76 2.82 4.95 -3.88
C VAL A 76 2.98 5.42 -2.45
N PHE A 77 4.08 5.03 -1.83
CA PHE A 77 4.35 5.37 -0.43
C PHE A 77 5.68 6.12 -0.28
N ALA A 78 5.75 6.94 0.73
CA ALA A 78 7.01 7.59 1.12
C ALA A 78 7.11 7.58 2.64
N SER A 79 8.19 7.02 3.17
CA SER A 79 8.46 7.06 4.60
C SER A 79 8.68 8.52 5.02
N GLU A 80 8.16 8.90 6.16
CA GLU A 80 8.39 10.26 6.67
C GLU A 80 9.80 10.43 7.19
N HIS A 81 10.51 9.34 7.46
CA HIS A 81 11.91 9.40 7.87
C HIS A 81 12.81 9.31 6.64
N GLY A 82 13.85 10.11 6.59
CA GLY A 82 14.78 10.10 5.46
C GLY A 82 15.62 8.84 5.42
N SER A 83 16.20 8.55 4.25
CA SER A 83 16.96 7.32 4.05
C SER A 83 18.18 7.20 4.93
N ASP A 84 18.67 8.32 5.46
CA ASP A 84 19.82 8.32 6.35
C ASP A 84 19.37 8.29 7.82
N SER A 85 18.08 8.19 8.09
CA SER A 85 17.56 8.16 9.45
C SER A 85 17.41 6.74 9.92
N LYS A 86 17.53 6.53 11.22
CA LYS A 86 17.34 5.20 11.80
C LYS A 86 15.90 4.73 11.66
N GLY A 87 14.96 5.66 11.51
CA GLY A 87 13.55 5.29 11.37
C GLY A 87 13.13 5.00 9.93
N PHE A 88 14.05 5.10 8.98
CA PHE A 88 13.71 4.88 7.58
C PHE A 88 13.35 3.42 7.34
N PHE A 89 12.32 3.20 6.55
CA PHE A 89 11.94 1.86 6.15
C PHE A 89 11.33 1.91 4.76
N THR A 90 11.24 0.76 4.12
CA THR A 90 10.57 0.63 2.83
C THR A 90 9.34 -0.28 3.03
N VAL A 91 8.21 0.13 2.47
CA VAL A 91 7.00 -0.70 2.53
C VAL A 91 7.23 -1.94 1.68
N GLU A 92 6.82 -3.08 2.18
CA GLU A 92 7.00 -4.36 1.51
C GLU A 92 5.70 -5.14 1.40
N ALA A 93 5.67 -6.12 0.54
CA ALA A 93 4.52 -7.01 0.45
C ALA A 93 4.26 -7.65 1.81
N ASP A 94 3.01 -7.87 2.09
CA ASP A 94 2.51 -8.42 3.36
C ASP A 94 2.48 -7.42 4.51
N ASP A 95 2.88 -6.18 4.30
CA ASP A 95 2.70 -5.14 5.30
C ASP A 95 1.25 -4.70 5.33
N TYR A 96 0.86 -4.03 6.39
CA TYR A 96 -0.47 -3.40 6.49
C TYR A 96 -0.29 -1.90 6.62
N ALA A 97 -1.20 -1.15 6.02
CA ALA A 97 -1.18 0.31 6.11
C ALA A 97 -2.47 0.78 6.76
N ALA A 98 -2.35 1.48 7.87
CA ALA A 98 -3.49 2.14 8.51
C ALA A 98 -3.52 3.56 7.98
N VAL A 99 -4.41 3.84 7.03
CA VAL A 99 -4.44 5.10 6.30
C VAL A 99 -5.50 6.01 6.92
N THR A 100 -5.10 7.24 7.26
CA THR A 100 -6.05 8.22 7.78
C THR A 100 -6.64 8.96 6.59
N GLU A 101 -7.91 8.77 6.36
CA GLU A 101 -8.62 9.41 5.24
C GLU A 101 -8.83 10.88 5.53
N GLN A 102 -9.23 11.63 4.51
CA GLN A 102 -9.43 13.06 4.67
C GLN A 102 -10.51 13.42 5.70
N ASP A 103 -11.47 12.55 5.90
CA ASP A 103 -12.53 12.78 6.89
C ASP A 103 -12.13 12.31 8.29
N GLY A 104 -10.90 11.84 8.47
CA GLY A 104 -10.41 11.41 9.78
C GLY A 104 -10.61 9.94 10.08
N THR A 105 -11.33 9.22 9.24
CA THR A 105 -11.51 7.78 9.49
C THR A 105 -10.25 7.04 9.12
N ILE A 106 -10.05 5.87 9.68
CA ILE A 106 -8.88 5.05 9.40
C ILE A 106 -9.31 3.83 8.60
N SER A 107 -8.69 3.64 7.46
CA SER A 107 -8.94 2.49 6.61
C SER A 107 -7.71 1.60 6.60
N MET A 108 -7.91 0.30 6.73
CA MET A 108 -6.80 -0.65 6.69
C MET A 108 -6.64 -1.19 5.30
N PHE A 109 -5.40 -1.25 4.85
CA PHE A 109 -5.07 -1.85 3.57
C PHE A 109 -4.00 -2.90 3.77
N TYR A 110 -4.10 -3.99 3.01
CA TYR A 110 -3.06 -5.01 3.00
C TYR A 110 -2.21 -4.77 1.75
N VAL A 111 -0.91 -4.80 1.90
CA VAL A 111 0.01 -4.59 0.78
C VAL A 111 0.22 -5.92 0.08
N CYS A 112 -0.39 -6.07 -1.10
CA CYS A 112 -0.34 -7.34 -1.83
C CYS A 112 1.00 -7.57 -2.49
N GLU A 113 1.53 -6.56 -3.13
CA GLU A 113 2.83 -6.69 -3.80
C GLU A 113 3.39 -5.33 -4.19
N ARG A 114 4.66 -5.31 -4.46
CA ARG A 114 5.35 -4.15 -4.99
C ARG A 114 5.55 -4.38 -6.47
N LEU A 115 5.18 -3.41 -7.28
CA LEU A 115 5.29 -3.51 -8.72
C LEU A 115 6.66 -3.02 -9.20
N GLU A 116 6.99 -3.30 -10.46
CA GLU A 116 8.29 -2.95 -11.00
C GLU A 116 8.59 -1.46 -10.99
N ASP A 117 7.57 -0.65 -11.09
CA ASP A 117 7.74 0.81 -11.09
C ASP A 117 7.73 1.40 -9.68
N ASN A 118 7.83 0.55 -8.66
CA ASN A 118 7.85 0.94 -7.25
C ASN A 118 6.50 1.43 -6.72
N SER A 119 5.43 1.20 -7.47
CA SER A 119 4.09 1.37 -6.92
C SER A 119 3.71 0.06 -6.24
N TYR A 120 2.57 0.06 -5.57
CA TYR A 120 2.13 -1.10 -4.79
C TYR A 120 0.68 -1.41 -5.12
N VAL A 121 0.32 -2.67 -5.00
CA VAL A 121 -1.07 -3.10 -5.09
C VAL A 121 -1.58 -3.27 -3.66
N LEU A 122 -2.65 -2.57 -3.33
CA LEU A 122 -3.25 -2.62 -2.00
C LEU A 122 -4.62 -3.26 -2.07
N LEU A 123 -4.94 -4.05 -1.07
CA LEU A 123 -6.28 -4.62 -0.91
C LEU A 123 -6.94 -3.92 0.27
N ARG A 124 -8.05 -3.24 0.03
CA ARG A 124 -8.78 -2.59 1.10
C ARG A 124 -9.48 -3.65 1.94
N GLU A 125 -9.20 -3.65 3.23
CA GLU A 125 -9.83 -4.59 4.12
C GLU A 125 -11.19 -4.07 4.51
N GLU A 126 -12.20 -4.90 4.44
CA GLU A 126 -13.49 -4.46 4.84
C GLU A 126 -13.54 -4.35 6.31
N ASP A 127 -14.17 -3.29 6.77
CA ASP A 127 -14.36 -3.07 8.15
C ASP A 127 -15.51 -3.91 8.52
N ASP A 128 -15.31 -4.91 9.32
CA ASP A 128 -16.34 -5.74 9.78
C ASP A 128 -17.15 -5.11 10.82
N GLU A 129 -17.71 -4.03 10.52
CA GLU A 129 -18.51 -3.34 11.37
C GLU A 129 -19.63 -4.06 11.76
N LEU A 130 -19.97 -4.14 12.80
CA LEU A 130 -21.10 -4.89 13.14
C LEU A 130 -22.14 -4.26 13.81
#